data_004d80e4ebc188bbd270705c5a5ce954
#
_entry.id   004d80e4ebc188bbd270705c5a5ce954
#
_cell.length_a   1.000
_cell.length_b   1.000
_cell.length_c   1.000
_cell.angle_alpha   90.00
_cell.angle_beta   90.00
_cell.angle_gamma   90.00
#
_symmetry.space_group_name_H-M   'P 1'
#
loop_
_entity.id
_entity.type
_entity.pdbx_description
1 polymer ?
#
loop_
_entity_poly.entity_id
_entity_poly.type
_entity_poly.pdbx_seq_one_letter_code
_entity_poly.pdbx_strand_id
1 'polypeptide(L)'
;MLNSPQIYLEGGGDGRGPIQRAFASAVRNAGATKTVLFLPFAMAPERWPDCRAWFTSVHEGLFEDVVMPHDPARIAAENNRFDAIYLGGGNTGRLLDTLRGSGLDRFLARHASRGGPLFGVSAGAIVCGRSILTAPPEEHSSSANDGLDLLGGASVVPHFDGTTEAHARARRTAAELGGPVWAIPEDCGVRLLNNDASHNGDVSTLCEVALGAAPCLRFTADGGVAAIAVTDRRTPTTESGPVLSGG
;
A
#
# COMPACT_ATOMS: atom_id res chain seq x y z
N MET A 1 -16.07 2.03 17.53
CA MET A 1 -14.65 2.36 17.40
C MET A 1 -14.36 2.41 15.90
N LEU A 2 -13.83 3.50 15.35
CA LEU A 2 -13.38 3.54 13.97
C LEU A 2 -12.08 2.74 13.93
N ASN A 3 -12.06 1.67 13.13
CA ASN A 3 -10.86 0.87 12.96
C ASN A 3 -9.80 1.73 12.22
N SER A 4 -8.56 1.62 12.67
CA SER A 4 -7.44 2.34 12.06
C SER A 4 -7.21 1.92 10.61
N PRO A 5 -6.90 2.84 9.68
CA PRO A 5 -6.57 2.47 8.31
C PRO A 5 -5.42 1.45 8.27
N GLN A 6 -5.58 0.44 7.43
CA GLN A 6 -4.60 -0.62 7.22
C GLN A 6 -4.16 -0.60 5.76
N ILE A 7 -3.15 0.20 5.45
CA ILE A 7 -2.64 0.36 4.09
C ILE A 7 -1.29 -0.35 3.98
N TYR A 8 -1.15 -1.16 2.95
CA TYR A 8 0.04 -1.96 2.64
C TYR A 8 0.53 -1.55 1.26
N LEU A 9 1.76 -1.10 1.17
CA LEU A 9 2.38 -0.65 -0.08
C LEU A 9 3.60 -1.50 -0.39
N GLU A 10 3.71 -2.00 -1.61
CA GLU A 10 4.83 -2.79 -2.09
C GLU A 10 5.52 -2.09 -3.25
N GLY A 11 6.85 -2.11 -3.27
CA GLY A 11 7.64 -1.51 -4.33
C GLY A 11 7.57 -2.30 -5.65
N GLY A 12 7.21 -3.55 -5.59
CA GLY A 12 7.22 -4.52 -6.69
C GLY A 12 7.67 -5.88 -6.19
N GLY A 13 7.68 -6.89 -7.04
CA GLY A 13 8.10 -8.23 -6.69
C GLY A 13 7.15 -9.32 -7.18
N ASP A 14 7.35 -10.54 -6.72
CA ASP A 14 6.62 -11.73 -7.16
C ASP A 14 5.30 -11.98 -6.39
N GLY A 15 4.95 -11.08 -5.47
CA GLY A 15 3.75 -11.20 -4.63
C GLY A 15 3.90 -12.11 -3.42
N ARG A 16 5.12 -12.52 -3.06
CA ARG A 16 5.42 -13.42 -1.91
C ARG A 16 6.26 -12.76 -0.83
N GLY A 17 6.50 -11.47 -0.96
CA GLY A 17 7.30 -10.66 -0.04
C GLY A 17 6.72 -10.57 1.39
N PRO A 18 7.49 -10.00 2.33
CA PRO A 18 7.06 -9.84 3.72
C PRO A 18 5.81 -8.98 3.87
N ILE A 19 5.64 -7.96 3.04
CA ILE A 19 4.46 -7.08 3.07
C ILE A 19 3.19 -7.82 2.65
N GLN A 20 3.29 -8.73 1.67
CA GLN A 20 2.19 -9.60 1.26
C GLN A 20 1.76 -10.52 2.41
N ARG A 21 2.72 -11.10 3.15
CA ARG A 21 2.41 -11.92 4.32
C ARG A 21 1.75 -11.12 5.45
N ALA A 22 2.16 -9.86 5.65
CA ALA A 22 1.55 -8.98 6.62
C ALA A 22 0.11 -8.63 6.25
N PHE A 23 -0.15 -8.32 4.98
CA PHE A 23 -1.49 -8.11 4.44
C PHE A 23 -2.36 -9.38 4.59
N ALA A 24 -1.85 -10.53 4.18
CA ALA A 24 -2.56 -11.80 4.32
C ALA A 24 -2.92 -12.13 5.79
N SER A 25 -2.03 -11.78 6.72
CA SER A 25 -2.31 -11.93 8.16
C SER A 25 -3.43 -11.01 8.62
N ALA A 26 -3.45 -9.74 8.17
CA ALA A 26 -4.51 -8.80 8.50
C ALA A 26 -5.86 -9.28 7.98
N VAL A 27 -5.91 -9.75 6.73
CA VAL A 27 -7.14 -10.29 6.12
C VAL A 27 -7.66 -11.49 6.90
N ARG A 28 -6.78 -12.43 7.28
CA ARG A 28 -7.19 -13.59 8.10
C ARG A 28 -7.80 -13.21 9.44
N ASN A 29 -7.36 -12.09 10.00
CA ASN A 29 -7.82 -11.60 11.31
C ASN A 29 -9.07 -10.73 11.23
N ALA A 30 -9.45 -10.24 10.05
CA ALA A 30 -10.49 -9.23 9.87
C ALA A 30 -11.93 -9.79 9.79
N GLY A 31 -12.15 -11.12 9.65
CA GLY A 31 -13.51 -11.63 9.60
C GLY A 31 -13.71 -12.99 8.96
N ALA A 32 -14.99 -13.40 8.88
CA ALA A 32 -15.42 -14.76 8.52
C ALA A 32 -15.55 -14.98 7.00
N THR A 33 -15.93 -13.97 6.22
CA THR A 33 -16.00 -14.05 4.75
C THR A 33 -14.77 -13.35 4.18
N LYS A 34 -13.98 -14.02 3.38
CA LYS A 34 -12.71 -13.49 2.86
C LYS A 34 -12.88 -13.13 1.40
N THR A 35 -13.65 -12.07 1.16
CA THR A 35 -13.87 -11.55 -0.19
C THR A 35 -12.91 -10.39 -0.46
N VAL A 36 -12.09 -10.52 -1.50
CA VAL A 36 -11.20 -9.45 -1.96
C VAL A 36 -11.71 -8.81 -3.24
N LEU A 37 -11.66 -7.48 -3.30
CA LEU A 37 -11.81 -6.73 -4.54
C LEU A 37 -10.42 -6.55 -5.17
N PHE A 38 -10.19 -7.26 -6.27
CA PHE A 38 -8.94 -7.15 -7.04
C PHE A 38 -9.13 -6.21 -8.23
N LEU A 39 -8.33 -5.16 -8.31
CA LEU A 39 -8.41 -4.09 -9.30
C LEU A 39 -7.14 -4.08 -10.18
N PRO A 40 -7.11 -4.84 -11.32
CA PRO A 40 -5.97 -4.90 -12.23
C PRO A 40 -5.96 -3.76 -13.25
N PHE A 41 -6.59 -2.61 -12.98
CA PHE A 41 -6.88 -1.56 -13.97
C PHE A 41 -5.65 -0.79 -14.46
N ALA A 42 -4.50 -0.98 -13.83
CA ALA A 42 -3.22 -0.54 -14.38
C ALA A 42 -2.82 -1.33 -15.64
N MET A 43 -3.35 -2.55 -15.80
CA MET A 43 -3.14 -3.41 -16.98
C MET A 43 -4.23 -3.19 -18.02
N ALA A 44 -3.89 -3.45 -19.29
CA ALA A 44 -4.88 -3.44 -20.36
C ALA A 44 -5.94 -4.55 -20.15
N PRO A 45 -7.21 -4.32 -20.55
CA PRO A 45 -8.31 -5.25 -20.26
C PRO A 45 -8.04 -6.69 -20.75
N GLU A 46 -7.32 -6.85 -21.84
CA GLU A 46 -6.95 -8.15 -22.41
C GLU A 46 -6.08 -8.99 -21.47
N ARG A 47 -5.36 -8.30 -20.54
CA ARG A 47 -4.47 -8.96 -19.57
C ARG A 47 -5.18 -9.30 -18.25
N TRP A 48 -6.41 -8.84 -18.03
CA TRP A 48 -7.10 -9.06 -16.75
C TRP A 48 -7.32 -10.54 -16.40
N PRO A 49 -7.63 -11.44 -17.36
CA PRO A 49 -7.71 -12.87 -17.04
C PRO A 49 -6.39 -13.43 -16.50
N ASP A 50 -5.25 -13.05 -17.09
CA ASP A 50 -3.92 -13.48 -16.63
C ASP A 50 -3.62 -12.90 -15.22
N CYS A 51 -3.97 -11.63 -15.01
CA CYS A 51 -3.82 -10.99 -13.70
C CYS A 51 -4.63 -11.71 -12.63
N ARG A 52 -5.87 -12.11 -12.93
CA ARG A 52 -6.71 -12.88 -12.02
C ARG A 52 -6.11 -14.25 -11.71
N ALA A 53 -5.64 -14.96 -12.72
CA ALA A 53 -5.01 -16.27 -12.56
C ALA A 53 -3.76 -16.19 -11.69
N TRP A 54 -2.90 -15.20 -11.93
CA TRP A 54 -1.73 -14.91 -11.11
C TRP A 54 -2.13 -14.59 -9.67
N PHE A 55 -3.06 -13.65 -9.47
CA PHE A 55 -3.51 -13.24 -8.15
C PHE A 55 -4.05 -14.41 -7.33
N THR A 56 -4.89 -15.24 -7.94
CA THR A 56 -5.46 -16.43 -7.29
C THR A 56 -4.37 -17.43 -6.91
N SER A 57 -3.38 -17.66 -7.78
CA SER A 57 -2.24 -18.55 -7.51
C SER A 57 -1.35 -18.07 -6.35
N VAL A 58 -1.06 -16.77 -6.31
CA VAL A 58 -0.20 -16.20 -5.25
C VAL A 58 -0.91 -16.18 -3.89
N HIS A 59 -2.23 -15.99 -3.89
CA HIS A 59 -3.06 -15.88 -2.68
C HIS A 59 -3.94 -17.12 -2.46
N GLU A 60 -3.50 -18.29 -2.94
CA GLU A 60 -4.24 -19.54 -2.79
C GLU A 60 -4.62 -19.80 -1.32
N GLY A 61 -5.89 -20.12 -1.08
CA GLY A 61 -6.43 -20.37 0.26
C GLY A 61 -6.55 -19.16 1.18
N LEU A 62 -6.20 -17.95 0.72
CA LEU A 62 -6.36 -16.73 1.51
C LEU A 62 -7.77 -16.14 1.40
N PHE A 63 -8.33 -16.12 0.19
CA PHE A 63 -9.65 -15.58 -0.09
C PHE A 63 -10.61 -16.67 -0.52
N GLU A 64 -11.87 -16.58 -0.08
CA GLU A 64 -12.96 -17.45 -0.52
C GLU A 64 -13.53 -16.98 -1.86
N ASP A 65 -13.52 -15.65 -2.07
CA ASP A 65 -13.97 -15.06 -3.32
C ASP A 65 -13.04 -13.92 -3.77
N VAL A 66 -12.74 -13.90 -5.07
CA VAL A 66 -11.95 -12.85 -5.74
C VAL A 66 -12.85 -12.14 -6.74
N VAL A 67 -13.36 -11.00 -6.34
CA VAL A 67 -14.17 -10.13 -7.19
C VAL A 67 -13.26 -9.24 -8.03
N MET A 68 -13.36 -9.40 -9.36
CA MET A 68 -12.70 -8.54 -10.33
C MET A 68 -13.79 -7.93 -11.23
N PRO A 69 -14.09 -6.63 -11.10
CA PRO A 69 -15.23 -6.05 -11.79
C PRO A 69 -14.94 -5.84 -13.29
N HIS A 70 -15.87 -6.25 -14.13
CA HIS A 70 -15.90 -5.86 -15.55
C HIS A 70 -16.44 -4.42 -15.73
N ASP A 71 -17.28 -3.99 -14.82
CA ASP A 71 -17.83 -2.62 -14.74
C ASP A 71 -17.45 -1.98 -13.41
N PRO A 72 -16.37 -1.17 -13.40
CA PRO A 72 -15.91 -0.48 -12.18
C PRO A 72 -16.96 0.46 -11.56
N ALA A 73 -17.79 1.13 -12.38
CA ALA A 73 -18.79 2.07 -11.89
C ALA A 73 -19.89 1.37 -11.09
N ARG A 74 -20.23 0.14 -11.46
CA ARG A 74 -21.20 -0.66 -10.73
C ARG A 74 -20.72 -0.96 -9.30
N ILE A 75 -19.46 -1.35 -9.13
CA ILE A 75 -18.89 -1.60 -7.79
C ILE A 75 -18.90 -0.33 -6.94
N ALA A 76 -18.58 0.83 -7.53
CA ALA A 76 -18.58 2.10 -6.83
C ALA A 76 -19.99 2.53 -6.38
N ALA A 77 -21.02 2.19 -7.18
CA ALA A 77 -22.42 2.51 -6.90
C ALA A 77 -23.08 1.54 -5.89
N GLU A 78 -22.71 0.27 -5.93
CA GLU A 78 -23.19 -0.74 -5.00
C GLU A 78 -22.50 -0.55 -3.64
N ASN A 79 -23.29 -0.62 -2.55
CA ASN A 79 -22.74 -0.50 -1.19
C ASN A 79 -22.09 -1.83 -0.74
N ASN A 80 -21.36 -2.47 -1.65
CA ASN A 80 -20.68 -3.73 -1.42
C ASN A 80 -19.62 -3.59 -0.35
N ARG A 81 -19.49 -4.62 0.47
CA ARG A 81 -18.41 -4.73 1.46
C ARG A 81 -17.46 -5.81 1.03
N PHE A 82 -16.18 -5.44 0.99
CA PHE A 82 -15.08 -6.36 0.77
C PHE A 82 -14.23 -6.41 2.04
N ASP A 83 -13.69 -7.57 2.34
CA ASP A 83 -12.80 -7.74 3.50
C ASP A 83 -11.42 -7.14 3.22
N ALA A 84 -11.04 -7.05 1.95
CA ALA A 84 -9.82 -6.40 1.51
C ALA A 84 -9.95 -5.86 0.09
N ILE A 85 -9.10 -4.88 -0.25
CA ILE A 85 -8.95 -4.38 -1.62
C ILE A 85 -7.48 -4.48 -2.05
N TYR A 86 -7.24 -4.88 -3.30
CA TYR A 86 -5.91 -5.00 -3.87
C TYR A 86 -5.81 -4.24 -5.19
N LEU A 87 -4.92 -3.25 -5.24
CA LEU A 87 -4.59 -2.45 -6.42
C LEU A 87 -3.36 -3.03 -7.10
N GLY A 88 -3.53 -3.53 -8.32
CA GLY A 88 -2.46 -4.11 -9.12
C GLY A 88 -1.48 -3.08 -9.68
N GLY A 89 -0.31 -3.57 -10.13
CA GLY A 89 0.71 -2.80 -10.83
C GLY A 89 0.42 -2.67 -12.33
N GLY A 90 1.21 -1.82 -13.02
CA GLY A 90 1.14 -1.52 -14.45
C GLY A 90 1.16 -0.02 -14.71
N ASN A 91 0.38 0.50 -15.67
CA ASN A 91 0.34 1.92 -16.01
C ASN A 91 -0.44 2.73 -14.96
N THR A 92 0.22 3.67 -14.32
CA THR A 92 -0.30 4.45 -13.19
C THR A 92 -1.42 5.39 -13.58
N GLY A 93 -1.28 6.11 -14.69
CA GLY A 93 -2.31 7.05 -15.17
C GLY A 93 -3.60 6.32 -15.57
N ARG A 94 -3.47 5.18 -16.28
CA ARG A 94 -4.64 4.36 -16.62
C ARG A 94 -5.39 3.91 -15.36
N LEU A 95 -4.67 3.47 -14.33
CA LEU A 95 -5.27 3.08 -13.07
C LEU A 95 -6.04 4.25 -12.45
N LEU A 96 -5.38 5.41 -12.31
CA LEU A 96 -5.98 6.58 -11.71
C LEU A 96 -7.21 7.08 -12.49
N ASP A 97 -7.11 7.17 -13.82
CA ASP A 97 -8.21 7.59 -14.69
C ASP A 97 -9.42 6.65 -14.55
N THR A 98 -9.17 5.33 -14.47
CA THR A 98 -10.23 4.34 -14.27
C THR A 98 -10.88 4.50 -12.89
N LEU A 99 -10.09 4.65 -11.84
CA LEU A 99 -10.59 4.82 -10.46
C LEU A 99 -11.48 6.06 -10.35
N ARG A 100 -11.04 7.19 -10.90
CA ARG A 100 -11.78 8.46 -10.86
C ARG A 100 -13.02 8.44 -11.76
N GLY A 101 -12.87 7.98 -13.00
CA GLY A 101 -13.97 7.92 -13.95
C GLY A 101 -15.11 7.01 -13.50
N SER A 102 -14.83 6.01 -12.68
CA SER A 102 -15.82 5.10 -12.12
C SER A 102 -16.34 5.51 -10.74
N GLY A 103 -15.68 6.43 -10.03
CA GLY A 103 -15.97 6.78 -8.64
C GLY A 103 -15.42 5.79 -7.61
N LEU A 104 -14.56 4.85 -8.05
CA LEU A 104 -13.85 3.92 -7.15
C LEU A 104 -12.85 4.64 -6.24
N ASP A 105 -12.31 5.79 -6.64
CA ASP A 105 -11.47 6.63 -5.80
C ASP A 105 -12.12 6.92 -4.43
N ARG A 106 -13.36 7.38 -4.45
CA ARG A 106 -14.15 7.65 -3.22
C ARG A 106 -14.52 6.37 -2.47
N PHE A 107 -14.74 5.27 -3.20
CA PHE A 107 -15.01 3.98 -2.60
C PHE A 107 -13.79 3.46 -1.81
N LEU A 108 -12.58 3.55 -2.40
CA LEU A 108 -11.31 3.18 -1.77
C LEU A 108 -11.04 4.04 -0.52
N ALA A 109 -11.23 5.35 -0.60
CA ALA A 109 -11.06 6.25 0.54
C ALA A 109 -11.99 5.88 1.70
N ARG A 110 -13.27 5.57 1.41
CA ARG A 110 -14.21 5.10 2.43
C ARG A 110 -13.85 3.74 3.01
N HIS A 111 -13.32 2.82 2.20
CA HIS A 111 -12.87 1.51 2.69
C HIS A 111 -11.69 1.68 3.66
N ALA A 112 -10.66 2.44 3.25
CA ALA A 112 -9.50 2.73 4.08
C ALA A 112 -9.88 3.45 5.39
N SER A 113 -10.74 4.48 5.34
CA SER A 113 -11.16 5.23 6.53
C SER A 113 -11.95 4.40 7.56
N ARG A 114 -12.52 3.27 7.14
CA ARG A 114 -13.19 2.30 8.02
C ARG A 114 -12.24 1.23 8.57
N GLY A 115 -10.95 1.32 8.28
CA GLY A 115 -9.93 0.34 8.69
C GLY A 115 -9.91 -0.92 7.83
N GLY A 116 -10.53 -0.91 6.65
CA GLY A 116 -10.44 -2.02 5.71
C GLY A 116 -9.03 -2.16 5.14
N PRO A 117 -8.46 -3.39 5.10
CA PRO A 117 -7.16 -3.63 4.50
C PRO A 117 -7.13 -3.24 3.03
N LEU A 118 -6.18 -2.37 2.66
CA LEU A 118 -5.94 -1.94 1.28
C LEU A 118 -4.49 -2.22 0.92
N PHE A 119 -4.27 -2.91 -0.18
CA PHE A 119 -2.95 -3.21 -0.72
C PHE A 119 -2.73 -2.48 -2.04
N GLY A 120 -1.56 -1.88 -2.22
CA GLY A 120 -1.12 -1.30 -3.49
C GLY A 120 0.29 -1.76 -3.85
N VAL A 121 0.47 -2.32 -5.05
CA VAL A 121 1.78 -2.70 -5.57
C VAL A 121 2.15 -1.83 -6.76
N SER A 122 3.39 -1.32 -6.80
CA SER A 122 3.92 -0.51 -7.91
C SER A 122 2.98 0.65 -8.26
N ALA A 123 2.32 0.67 -9.42
CA ALA A 123 1.31 1.66 -9.79
C ALA A 123 0.20 1.80 -8.73
N GLY A 124 -0.24 0.68 -8.14
CA GLY A 124 -1.19 0.67 -7.04
C GLY A 124 -0.68 1.40 -5.79
N ALA A 125 0.61 1.30 -5.49
CA ALA A 125 1.23 2.06 -4.40
C ALA A 125 1.33 3.56 -4.73
N ILE A 126 1.68 3.90 -5.97
CA ILE A 126 1.78 5.29 -6.42
C ILE A 126 0.44 6.00 -6.30
N VAL A 127 -0.67 5.40 -6.78
CA VAL A 127 -2.00 6.05 -6.73
C VAL A 127 -2.51 6.25 -5.32
N CYS A 128 -2.06 5.46 -4.34
CA CYS A 128 -2.39 5.69 -2.92
C CYS A 128 -1.76 6.98 -2.37
N GLY A 129 -0.68 7.46 -2.97
CA GLY A 129 0.04 8.68 -2.58
C GLY A 129 -0.69 9.97 -2.93
N ARG A 130 -0.04 11.08 -2.56
CA ARG A 130 -0.52 12.44 -2.87
C ARG A 130 -0.42 12.76 -4.37
N SER A 131 0.61 12.28 -5.05
CA SER A 131 0.88 12.59 -6.46
C SER A 131 1.39 11.37 -7.20
N ILE A 132 0.95 11.22 -8.46
CA ILE A 132 1.45 10.20 -9.38
C ILE A 132 2.64 10.67 -10.23
N LEU A 133 3.12 11.89 -10.04
CA LEU A 133 4.31 12.41 -10.75
C LEU A 133 5.61 11.67 -10.40
N THR A 134 5.56 10.73 -9.46
CA THR A 134 6.64 9.77 -9.19
C THR A 134 6.71 8.63 -10.21
N ALA A 135 5.64 8.39 -10.97
CA ALA A 135 5.64 7.48 -12.10
C ALA A 135 6.43 8.06 -13.30
N PRO A 136 6.83 7.22 -14.27
CA PRO A 136 7.37 7.70 -15.54
C PRO A 136 6.40 8.66 -16.25
N PRO A 137 6.87 9.71 -16.95
CA PRO A 137 6.01 10.70 -17.60
C PRO A 137 4.98 10.11 -18.57
N GLU A 138 5.31 9.03 -19.27
CA GLU A 138 4.44 8.31 -20.19
C GLU A 138 3.29 7.56 -19.48
N GLU A 139 3.39 7.44 -18.17
CA GLU A 139 2.36 6.84 -17.32
C GLU A 139 1.55 7.89 -16.53
N HIS A 140 1.72 9.18 -16.81
CA HIS A 140 0.93 10.19 -16.14
C HIS A 140 -0.54 10.16 -16.61
N SER A 141 -1.46 10.57 -15.74
CA SER A 141 -2.87 10.67 -16.07
C SER A 141 -3.10 11.78 -17.11
N SER A 142 -4.06 11.56 -17.99
CA SER A 142 -4.50 12.55 -18.97
C SER A 142 -5.35 13.67 -18.35
N SER A 143 -5.89 13.46 -17.16
CA SER A 143 -6.83 14.37 -16.50
C SER A 143 -6.21 15.15 -15.34
N ALA A 144 -5.50 14.48 -14.43
CA ALA A 144 -4.86 15.10 -13.28
C ALA A 144 -3.85 14.13 -12.63
N ASN A 145 -2.80 14.69 -12.03
CA ASN A 145 -1.70 13.90 -11.43
C ASN A 145 -1.75 13.85 -9.89
N ASP A 146 -2.79 14.35 -9.26
CA ASP A 146 -3.01 14.11 -7.83
C ASP A 146 -3.41 12.66 -7.62
N GLY A 147 -2.85 11.99 -6.65
CA GLY A 147 -3.24 10.63 -6.26
C GLY A 147 -4.48 10.62 -5.35
N LEU A 148 -4.67 9.54 -4.61
CA LEU A 148 -5.78 9.38 -3.67
C LEU A 148 -5.50 10.02 -2.30
N ASP A 149 -4.27 10.43 -2.05
CA ASP A 149 -3.76 11.03 -0.80
C ASP A 149 -4.15 10.26 0.47
N LEU A 150 -4.04 8.94 0.41
CA LEU A 150 -4.32 8.06 1.55
C LEU A 150 -3.14 7.97 2.54
N LEU A 151 -2.02 8.63 2.22
CA LEU A 151 -0.74 8.51 2.90
C LEU A 151 -0.35 9.78 3.70
N GLY A 152 -1.31 10.66 3.97
CA GLY A 152 -1.05 11.88 4.73
C GLY A 152 -0.06 12.83 4.05
N GLY A 153 -0.20 13.04 2.75
CA GLY A 153 0.63 13.95 1.95
C GLY A 153 1.90 13.31 1.37
N ALA A 154 2.20 12.04 1.67
CA ALA A 154 3.33 11.35 1.08
C ALA A 154 3.05 10.86 -0.35
N SER A 155 4.09 10.85 -1.21
CA SER A 155 4.08 10.21 -2.52
C SER A 155 5.02 8.98 -2.52
N VAL A 156 4.86 8.05 -3.46
CA VAL A 156 5.60 6.79 -3.47
C VAL A 156 6.45 6.65 -4.73
N VAL A 157 7.71 6.25 -4.56
CA VAL A 157 8.63 5.80 -5.62
C VAL A 157 8.83 4.29 -5.41
N PRO A 158 8.15 3.43 -6.16
CA PRO A 158 8.38 1.99 -6.14
C PRO A 158 9.65 1.62 -6.92
N HIS A 159 10.01 0.33 -6.92
CA HIS A 159 11.19 -0.20 -7.65
C HIS A 159 12.49 0.56 -7.34
N PHE A 160 12.64 1.01 -6.10
CA PHE A 160 13.80 1.80 -5.69
C PHE A 160 15.04 0.92 -5.60
N ASP A 161 16.00 1.15 -6.48
CA ASP A 161 17.22 0.32 -6.60
C ASP A 161 18.37 0.76 -5.69
N GLY A 162 18.20 1.86 -4.94
CA GLY A 162 19.21 2.38 -4.00
C GLY A 162 20.44 2.99 -4.67
N THR A 163 20.46 3.17 -5.98
CA THR A 163 21.58 3.82 -6.68
C THR A 163 21.69 5.30 -6.34
N THR A 164 22.87 5.89 -6.54
CA THR A 164 23.08 7.33 -6.35
C THR A 164 22.11 8.15 -7.20
N GLU A 165 21.81 7.70 -8.40
CA GLU A 165 20.86 8.36 -9.30
C GLU A 165 19.43 8.29 -8.78
N ALA A 166 18.99 7.11 -8.29
CA ALA A 166 17.68 6.94 -7.66
C ALA A 166 17.53 7.83 -6.42
N HIS A 167 18.56 7.91 -5.58
CA HIS A 167 18.58 8.83 -4.44
C HIS A 167 18.45 10.30 -4.88
N ALA A 168 19.23 10.72 -5.89
CA ALA A 168 19.17 12.08 -6.40
C ALA A 168 17.78 12.41 -7.00
N ARG A 169 17.20 11.46 -7.73
CA ARG A 169 15.84 11.58 -8.29
C ARG A 169 14.80 11.73 -7.17
N ALA A 170 14.82 10.84 -6.18
CA ALA A 170 13.84 10.88 -5.07
C ALA A 170 13.93 12.19 -4.27
N ARG A 171 15.14 12.73 -4.04
CA ARG A 171 15.33 14.06 -3.41
C ARG A 171 14.72 15.18 -4.24
N ARG A 172 15.00 15.23 -5.56
CA ARG A 172 14.41 16.24 -6.45
C ARG A 172 12.88 16.14 -6.44
N THR A 173 12.33 14.94 -6.56
CA THR A 173 10.89 14.72 -6.54
C THR A 173 10.27 15.20 -5.22
N ALA A 174 10.88 14.92 -4.08
CA ALA A 174 10.39 15.40 -2.79
C ALA A 174 10.38 16.94 -2.71
N ALA A 175 11.42 17.61 -3.21
CA ALA A 175 11.50 19.07 -3.26
C ALA A 175 10.44 19.65 -4.21
N GLU A 176 10.27 19.09 -5.41
CA GLU A 176 9.31 19.54 -6.42
C GLU A 176 7.85 19.36 -5.96
N LEU A 177 7.55 18.25 -5.31
CA LEU A 177 6.21 17.97 -4.76
C LEU A 177 5.93 18.71 -3.45
N GLY A 178 6.97 19.25 -2.80
CA GLY A 178 6.84 19.97 -1.53
C GLY A 178 6.36 19.07 -0.38
N GLY A 179 6.63 17.77 -0.43
CA GLY A 179 6.17 16.79 0.56
C GLY A 179 7.05 15.54 0.61
N PRO A 180 6.78 14.64 1.57
CA PRO A 180 7.58 13.43 1.72
C PRO A 180 7.40 12.47 0.53
N VAL A 181 8.50 11.80 0.15
CA VAL A 181 8.51 10.73 -0.84
C VAL A 181 9.04 9.46 -0.18
N TRP A 182 8.28 8.38 -0.27
CA TRP A 182 8.68 7.06 0.21
C TRP A 182 9.23 6.24 -0.94
N ALA A 183 10.50 5.91 -0.84
CA ALA A 183 11.19 5.06 -1.81
C ALA A 183 11.17 3.61 -1.31
N ILE A 184 10.51 2.73 -2.06
CA ILE A 184 10.24 1.35 -1.68
C ILE A 184 10.93 0.42 -2.68
N PRO A 185 11.95 -0.36 -2.26
CA PRO A 185 12.58 -1.37 -3.09
C PRO A 185 11.63 -2.51 -3.49
N GLU A 186 12.03 -3.31 -4.48
CA GLU A 186 11.34 -4.56 -4.81
C GLU A 186 11.37 -5.53 -3.62
N ASP A 187 10.35 -6.37 -3.49
CA ASP A 187 10.15 -7.31 -2.38
C ASP A 187 10.15 -6.67 -0.98
N CYS A 188 10.04 -5.34 -0.93
CA CYS A 188 9.92 -4.55 0.28
C CYS A 188 8.63 -3.77 0.28
N GLY A 189 8.19 -3.33 1.45
CA GLY A 189 6.97 -2.57 1.57
C GLY A 189 6.88 -1.74 2.82
N VAL A 190 5.91 -0.84 2.84
CA VAL A 190 5.55 -0.01 3.98
C VAL A 190 4.11 -0.32 4.38
N ARG A 191 3.91 -0.56 5.66
CA ARG A 191 2.60 -0.69 6.27
C ARG A 191 2.29 0.58 7.06
N LEU A 192 1.13 1.15 6.82
CA LEU A 192 0.60 2.22 7.65
C LEU A 192 -0.39 1.67 8.65
N LEU A 193 -0.22 2.07 9.89
CA LEU A 193 -1.13 1.81 10.98
C LEU A 193 -1.45 3.16 11.63
N ASN A 194 -2.71 3.41 11.91
CA ASN A 194 -3.06 4.52 12.77
C ASN A 194 -2.62 4.19 14.20
N ASN A 195 -1.95 5.11 14.86
CA ASN A 195 -1.60 4.93 16.27
C ASN A 195 -2.78 5.45 17.11
N ASP A 196 -3.52 4.55 17.76
CA ASP A 196 -4.73 4.84 18.57
C ASP A 196 -4.51 5.84 19.74
N ALA A 197 -3.30 6.40 19.88
CA ALA A 197 -2.95 7.27 21.01
C ALA A 197 -3.42 8.73 20.86
N SER A 198 -3.96 9.13 19.71
CA SER A 198 -4.47 10.50 19.54
C SER A 198 -5.94 10.52 19.14
N HIS A 199 -6.79 10.95 20.07
CA HIS A 199 -8.25 11.04 19.96
C HIS A 199 -8.76 12.13 18.98
N ASN A 200 -7.91 12.79 18.20
CA ASN A 200 -8.28 13.98 17.44
C ASN A 200 -8.33 13.82 15.91
N GLY A 201 -8.27 12.61 15.37
CA GLY A 201 -8.46 12.42 13.91
C GLY A 201 -7.38 13.05 13.01
N ASP A 202 -6.28 13.48 13.60
CA ASP A 202 -5.17 14.09 12.87
C ASP A 202 -4.33 12.98 12.19
N VAL A 203 -4.26 13.03 10.86
CA VAL A 203 -3.51 12.10 9.99
C VAL A 203 -2.00 12.12 10.29
N SER A 204 -1.54 13.07 11.11
CA SER A 204 -0.12 13.24 11.49
C SER A 204 0.46 12.09 12.33
N THR A 205 -0.33 11.10 12.74
CA THR A 205 0.09 10.02 13.64
C THR A 205 0.07 8.63 12.95
N LEU A 206 0.19 8.57 11.63
CA LEU A 206 0.36 7.29 10.93
C LEU A 206 1.72 6.68 11.29
N CYS A 207 1.71 5.48 11.84
CA CYS A 207 2.92 4.71 12.07
C CYS A 207 3.33 4.01 10.78
N GLU A 208 4.48 4.40 10.25
CA GLU A 208 5.09 3.77 9.08
C GLU A 208 5.97 2.61 9.55
N VAL A 209 5.74 1.43 8.99
CA VAL A 209 6.53 0.24 9.30
C VAL A 209 7.06 -0.35 8.02
N ALA A 210 8.38 -0.34 7.83
CA ALA A 210 9.02 -0.98 6.68
C ALA A 210 9.12 -2.50 6.90
N LEU A 211 8.94 -3.26 5.83
CA LEU A 211 9.05 -4.72 5.78
C LEU A 211 9.85 -5.12 4.54
N GLY A 212 10.86 -5.96 4.71
CA GLY A 212 11.71 -6.43 3.61
C GLY A 212 13.18 -6.47 3.99
N ALA A 213 14.01 -6.94 3.07
CA ALA A 213 15.46 -7.09 3.28
C ALA A 213 16.23 -5.77 3.06
N ALA A 214 15.71 -4.90 2.19
CA ALA A 214 16.30 -3.59 1.93
C ALA A 214 15.53 -2.48 2.67
N PRO A 215 16.20 -1.39 3.06
CA PRO A 215 15.54 -0.29 3.74
C PRO A 215 14.59 0.46 2.81
N CYS A 216 13.35 0.67 3.26
CA CYS A 216 12.49 1.70 2.68
C CYS A 216 12.93 3.07 3.22
N LEU A 217 13.00 4.08 2.35
CA LEU A 217 13.51 5.40 2.71
C LEU A 217 12.43 6.45 2.58
N ARG A 218 12.47 7.44 3.47
CA ARG A 218 11.68 8.66 3.38
C ARG A 218 12.61 9.82 3.03
N PHE A 219 12.29 10.52 1.93
CA PHE A 219 12.89 11.76 1.50
C PHE A 219 11.94 12.91 1.86
N THR A 220 12.48 14.01 2.37
CA THR A 220 11.70 15.20 2.72
C THR A 220 12.01 16.37 1.79
N ALA A 221 11.09 17.32 1.67
CA ALA A 221 11.22 18.46 0.75
C ALA A 221 12.44 19.35 1.05
N ASP A 222 12.91 19.39 2.30
CA ASP A 222 14.12 20.09 2.75
C ASP A 222 15.42 19.31 2.48
N GLY A 223 15.34 18.17 1.80
CA GLY A 223 16.47 17.33 1.42
C GLY A 223 16.86 16.27 2.45
N GLY A 224 16.15 16.14 3.56
CA GLY A 224 16.36 15.08 4.55
C GLY A 224 16.13 13.70 3.97
N VAL A 225 16.84 12.68 4.49
CA VAL A 225 16.62 11.26 4.17
C VAL A 225 16.73 10.46 5.45
N ALA A 226 15.75 9.59 5.67
CA ALA A 226 15.72 8.68 6.80
C ALA A 226 15.19 7.32 6.38
N ALA A 227 15.69 6.25 7.01
CA ALA A 227 15.05 4.94 6.89
C ALA A 227 13.70 4.96 7.60
N ILE A 228 12.69 4.37 6.95
CA ILE A 228 11.41 4.08 7.60
C ILE A 228 11.65 2.95 8.60
N ALA A 229 11.17 3.13 9.83
CA ALA A 229 11.47 2.21 10.93
C ALA A 229 10.99 0.78 10.62
N VAL A 230 11.85 -0.19 10.88
CA VAL A 230 11.51 -1.63 10.85
C VAL A 230 11.10 -2.01 12.27
N THR A 231 9.84 -2.34 12.49
CA THR A 231 9.43 -2.97 13.75
C THR A 231 9.40 -4.48 13.58
N ASP A 232 10.54 -5.13 13.80
CA ASP A 232 10.54 -6.56 14.07
C ASP A 232 10.07 -6.76 15.53
N ARG A 233 8.78 -7.04 15.72
CA ARG A 233 8.28 -7.49 17.02
C ARG A 233 8.62 -8.97 17.21
N ARG A 234 9.90 -9.30 17.16
CA ARG A 234 10.45 -10.44 17.92
C ARG A 234 11.07 -9.86 19.18
N THR A 235 10.25 -9.56 20.18
CA THR A 235 10.72 -9.48 21.55
C THR A 235 11.24 -10.89 21.90
N PRO A 236 12.52 -11.08 22.23
CA PRO A 236 12.93 -12.32 22.89
C PRO A 236 12.20 -12.31 24.25
N THR A 237 11.36 -13.30 24.48
CA THR A 237 10.94 -13.66 25.82
C THR A 237 12.21 -14.02 26.58
N THR A 238 12.72 -13.10 27.37
CA THR A 238 13.65 -13.44 28.44
C THR A 238 12.88 -14.31 29.42
N GLU A 239 12.98 -15.61 29.24
CA GLU A 239 12.70 -16.55 30.34
C GLU A 239 13.69 -16.25 31.47
N SER A 240 13.24 -15.53 32.45
CA SER A 240 13.87 -15.48 33.75
C SER A 240 13.68 -16.85 34.40
N GLY A 241 14.68 -17.71 34.23
CA GLY A 241 14.76 -18.98 34.94
C GLY A 241 14.74 -18.73 36.45
N PRO A 242 14.16 -19.66 37.24
CA PRO A 242 14.03 -19.49 38.67
C PRO A 242 15.44 -19.56 39.32
N VAL A 243 15.75 -18.54 40.09
CA VAL A 243 16.89 -18.54 41.03
C VAL A 243 16.60 -19.58 42.08
N LEU A 244 17.29 -20.73 42.04
CA LEU A 244 17.34 -21.68 43.12
C LEU A 244 18.22 -21.09 44.24
N SER A 245 17.59 -20.58 45.27
CA SER A 245 18.22 -20.31 46.57
C SER A 245 18.46 -21.63 47.28
N GLY A 246 19.69 -22.11 47.26
CA GLY A 246 20.16 -23.14 48.18
C GLY A 246 20.53 -22.49 49.50
N GLY A 247 19.91 -22.98 50.57
CA GLY A 247 20.32 -22.80 51.94
C GLY A 247 20.90 -24.11 52.46
#